data_134b988e3fa64ecfffa77ef4469d408a
#
_entry.id   134b988e3fa64ecfffa77ef4469d408a
#
_cell.length_a   1.000
_cell.length_b   1.000
_cell.length_c   1.000
_cell.angle_alpha   90.00
_cell.angle_beta   90.00
_cell.angle_gamma   90.00
#
_symmetry.space_group_name_H-M   'P 1'
#
loop_
_entity.id
_entity.type
_entity.pdbx_description
1 polymer ?
#
loop_
_entity_poly.entity_id
_entity_poly.type
_entity_poly.pdbx_seq_one_letter_code
_entity_poly.pdbx_strand_id
1 'polypeptide(L)'
;RFLIPIFLILHFSLNAIEYNLSWYPKDNYFDSINTPTNLKYSLINTDGVWEDNKGSYGVMNCLVSLLTKNSKETELNGLCQANDESKDEAKFWITLKRNSLETTGVGKITYIAVTGIYKKVIGMSCPYAVTYVQKTYAIIKQKCSVEFFNKLN
;
A
#
# COMPACT_ATOMS: atom_id res chain seq x y z
N ARG A 1 -28.53 43.43 -36.56
CA ARG A 1 -28.72 42.25 -35.68
C ARG A 1 -27.45 41.38 -35.75
N PHE A 2 -26.58 41.50 -34.77
CA PHE A 2 -25.38 40.66 -34.62
C PHE A 2 -25.78 39.42 -33.82
N LEU A 3 -25.74 38.23 -34.41
CA LEU A 3 -25.85 36.94 -33.74
C LEU A 3 -24.46 36.57 -33.19
N ILE A 4 -24.30 36.62 -31.89
CA ILE A 4 -23.12 36.11 -31.17
C ILE A 4 -23.28 34.59 -31.04
N PRO A 5 -22.38 33.76 -31.62
CA PRO A 5 -22.43 32.33 -31.40
C PRO A 5 -21.99 32.04 -29.98
N ILE A 6 -22.89 31.50 -29.16
CA ILE A 6 -22.58 30.96 -27.83
C ILE A 6 -21.79 29.67 -28.05
N PHE A 7 -20.47 29.74 -27.87
CA PHE A 7 -19.62 28.57 -27.79
C PHE A 7 -19.86 27.89 -26.44
N LEU A 8 -20.65 26.81 -26.44
CA LEU A 8 -20.78 25.90 -25.29
C LEU A 8 -19.45 25.15 -25.12
N ILE A 9 -18.58 25.64 -24.23
CA ILE A 9 -17.39 24.92 -23.84
C ILE A 9 -17.83 23.77 -22.94
N LEU A 10 -17.95 22.57 -23.51
CA LEU A 10 -18.11 21.33 -22.78
C LEU A 10 -16.81 21.08 -22.02
N HIS A 11 -16.82 21.38 -20.72
CA HIS A 11 -15.75 20.99 -19.83
C HIS A 11 -15.85 19.47 -19.60
N PHE A 12 -15.12 18.72 -20.41
CA PHE A 12 -14.84 17.32 -20.07
C PHE A 12 -13.90 17.33 -18.87
N SER A 13 -14.45 17.05 -17.69
CA SER A 13 -13.64 16.71 -16.52
C SER A 13 -12.94 15.39 -16.85
N LEU A 14 -11.71 15.44 -17.32
CA LEU A 14 -10.83 14.29 -17.36
C LEU A 14 -10.61 13.86 -15.90
N ASN A 15 -11.38 12.89 -15.43
CA ASN A 15 -11.13 12.23 -14.16
C ASN A 15 -9.76 11.54 -14.26
N ALA A 16 -8.75 12.16 -13.68
CA ALA A 16 -7.43 11.57 -13.59
C ALA A 16 -7.52 10.28 -12.77
N ILE A 17 -7.23 9.14 -13.39
CA ILE A 17 -7.33 7.83 -12.76
C ILE A 17 -6.05 7.61 -11.94
N GLU A 18 -6.20 7.48 -10.63
CA GLU A 18 -5.13 7.14 -9.72
C GLU A 18 -4.97 5.62 -9.63
N TYR A 19 -3.74 5.16 -9.31
CA TYR A 19 -3.52 3.74 -9.05
C TYR A 19 -3.96 3.40 -7.62
N ASN A 20 -4.82 2.41 -7.49
CA ASN A 20 -5.29 1.91 -6.20
C ASN A 20 -5.01 0.41 -6.11
N LEU A 21 -4.39 0.00 -5.01
CA LEU A 21 -4.16 -1.39 -4.67
C LEU A 21 -4.77 -1.67 -3.29
N SER A 22 -5.50 -2.77 -3.19
CA SER A 22 -6.02 -3.29 -1.93
C SER A 22 -5.29 -4.57 -1.58
N TRP A 23 -4.84 -4.69 -0.33
CA TRP A 23 -4.23 -5.89 0.21
C TRP A 23 -5.00 -6.36 1.45
N TYR A 24 -5.19 -7.66 1.55
CA TYR A 24 -5.95 -8.35 2.59
C TYR A 24 -5.02 -9.30 3.35
N PRO A 25 -4.20 -8.77 4.27
CA PRO A 25 -3.23 -9.58 5.00
C PRO A 25 -3.90 -10.42 6.07
N LYS A 26 -3.28 -11.57 6.32
CA LYS A 26 -3.50 -12.40 7.48
C LYS A 26 -2.20 -12.44 8.28
N ASP A 27 -2.26 -11.91 9.50
CA ASP A 27 -1.09 -11.88 10.36
C ASP A 27 -0.86 -13.27 10.98
N ASN A 28 0.33 -13.78 10.77
CA ASN A 28 0.87 -14.91 11.49
C ASN A 28 1.85 -14.33 12.52
N TYR A 29 1.44 -14.31 13.79
CA TYR A 29 2.30 -13.79 14.84
C TYR A 29 3.56 -14.64 14.98
N PHE A 30 4.68 -13.99 15.28
CA PHE A 30 5.96 -14.59 15.17
C PHE A 30 6.73 -14.64 16.47
N ASP A 31 7.21 -13.49 16.98
CA ASP A 31 7.97 -13.40 18.19
C ASP A 31 7.98 -11.99 18.77
N SER A 32 8.23 -11.85 20.08
CA SER A 32 8.37 -10.53 20.69
C SER A 32 9.28 -10.53 21.90
N ILE A 33 9.98 -9.42 22.08
CA ILE A 33 10.80 -9.11 23.24
C ILE A 33 10.15 -7.96 23.98
N ASN A 34 9.92 -8.15 25.29
CA ASN A 34 9.42 -7.13 26.20
C ASN A 34 10.55 -6.62 27.09
N THR A 35 10.59 -5.32 27.35
CA THR A 35 11.51 -4.72 28.31
C THR A 35 10.78 -4.32 29.60
N PRO A 36 11.50 -4.19 30.73
CA PRO A 36 10.90 -3.69 31.98
C PRO A 36 10.31 -2.28 31.87
N THR A 37 10.66 -1.52 30.84
CA THR A 37 10.20 -0.14 30.59
C THR A 37 8.95 -0.06 29.71
N ASN A 38 8.19 -1.16 29.58
CA ASN A 38 7.00 -1.28 28.75
C ASN A 38 7.27 -0.99 27.24
N LEU A 39 8.48 -1.24 26.78
CA LEU A 39 8.83 -1.29 25.38
C LEU A 39 8.70 -2.73 24.90
N LYS A 40 7.97 -2.95 23.83
CA LYS A 40 7.83 -4.25 23.17
C LYS A 40 8.26 -4.13 21.72
N TYR A 41 9.15 -5.00 21.30
CA TYR A 41 9.53 -5.19 19.90
C TYR A 41 8.94 -6.51 19.40
N SER A 42 8.23 -6.47 18.29
CA SER A 42 7.59 -7.64 17.70
C SER A 42 8.02 -7.82 16.26
N LEU A 43 8.19 -9.07 15.85
CA LEU A 43 8.33 -9.47 14.46
C LEU A 43 7.07 -10.21 14.03
N ILE A 44 6.52 -9.83 12.89
CA ILE A 44 5.28 -10.35 12.36
C ILE A 44 5.56 -10.80 10.92
N ASN A 45 5.21 -12.04 10.62
CA ASN A 45 5.07 -12.51 9.25
C ASN A 45 3.61 -12.36 8.87
N THR A 46 3.34 -11.73 7.75
CA THR A 46 1.97 -11.59 7.25
C THR A 46 1.95 -11.93 5.77
N ASP A 47 0.97 -12.71 5.36
CA ASP A 47 0.73 -13.10 3.99
C ASP A 47 -0.73 -12.81 3.62
N GLY A 48 -1.01 -12.67 2.33
CA GLY A 48 -2.36 -12.41 1.87
C GLY A 48 -2.45 -12.19 0.39
N VAL A 49 -3.65 -11.88 -0.05
CA VAL A 49 -3.94 -11.59 -1.46
C VAL A 49 -4.07 -10.08 -1.67
N TRP A 50 -3.71 -9.64 -2.84
CA TRP A 50 -3.87 -8.25 -3.25
C TRP A 50 -4.53 -8.16 -4.63
N GLU A 51 -5.16 -7.03 -4.89
CA GLU A 51 -5.75 -6.67 -6.18
C GLU A 51 -5.57 -5.18 -6.43
N ASP A 52 -5.60 -4.76 -7.69
CA ASP A 52 -5.54 -3.36 -8.07
C ASP A 52 -6.65 -2.95 -9.06
N ASN A 53 -6.77 -1.64 -9.28
CA ASN A 53 -7.77 -1.09 -10.19
C ASN A 53 -7.39 -1.17 -11.68
N LYS A 54 -6.30 -1.87 -12.02
CA LYS A 54 -5.91 -2.23 -13.39
C LYS A 54 -6.27 -3.69 -13.71
N GLY A 55 -6.84 -4.41 -12.74
CA GLY A 55 -7.19 -5.82 -12.86
C GLY A 55 -6.02 -6.77 -12.60
N SER A 56 -4.90 -6.29 -12.07
CA SER A 56 -3.84 -7.16 -11.57
C SER A 56 -4.21 -7.67 -10.18
N TYR A 57 -3.75 -8.88 -9.86
CA TYR A 57 -3.98 -9.52 -8.56
C TYR A 57 -2.87 -10.54 -8.29
N GLY A 58 -2.74 -10.92 -7.03
CA GLY A 58 -1.75 -11.92 -6.68
C GLY A 58 -1.59 -12.11 -5.18
N VAL A 59 -0.43 -12.62 -4.79
CA VAL A 59 -0.07 -12.88 -3.41
C VAL A 59 1.02 -11.94 -2.95
N MET A 60 0.97 -11.55 -1.68
CA MET A 60 1.97 -10.70 -1.04
C MET A 60 2.36 -11.30 0.30
N ASN A 61 3.65 -11.36 0.56
CA ASN A 61 4.22 -11.79 1.84
C ASN A 61 5.09 -10.66 2.40
N CYS A 62 4.96 -10.38 3.70
CA CYS A 62 5.70 -9.33 4.38
C CYS A 62 6.32 -9.84 5.68
N LEU A 63 7.52 -9.35 5.95
CA LEU A 63 8.13 -9.37 7.27
C LEU A 63 8.07 -7.96 7.84
N VAL A 64 7.43 -7.83 8.99
CA VAL A 64 7.15 -6.54 9.63
C VAL A 64 7.75 -6.52 11.03
N SER A 65 8.45 -5.46 11.36
CA SER A 65 8.84 -5.13 12.72
C SER A 65 7.92 -4.06 13.29
N LEU A 66 7.47 -4.28 14.52
CA LEU A 66 6.58 -3.39 15.23
C LEU A 66 7.18 -3.02 16.57
N LEU A 67 7.38 -1.72 16.81
CA LEU A 67 7.76 -1.19 18.09
C LEU A 67 6.54 -0.62 18.81
N THR A 68 6.31 -1.08 20.05
CA THR A 68 5.19 -0.64 20.88
C THR A 68 5.74 -0.10 22.20
N LYS A 69 5.28 1.07 22.63
CA LYS A 69 5.60 1.68 23.91
C LYS A 69 4.33 1.95 24.70
N ASN A 70 4.25 1.49 25.95
CA ASN A 70 3.05 1.64 26.80
C ASN A 70 1.77 1.17 26.09
N SER A 71 1.83 0.02 25.42
CA SER A 71 0.74 -0.58 24.63
C SER A 71 0.27 0.26 23.42
N LYS A 72 1.06 1.27 23.00
CA LYS A 72 0.78 2.06 21.80
C LYS A 72 1.86 1.77 20.76
N GLU A 73 1.45 1.50 19.54
CA GLU A 73 2.39 1.37 18.42
C GLU A 73 3.12 2.69 18.21
N THR A 74 4.44 2.64 18.11
CA THR A 74 5.28 3.83 17.88
C THR A 74 5.88 3.81 16.49
N GLU A 75 6.20 2.64 15.98
CA GLU A 75 6.88 2.49 14.70
C GLU A 75 6.56 1.13 14.08
N LEU A 76 6.30 1.13 12.79
CA LEU A 76 6.15 -0.08 11.97
C LEU A 76 7.07 0.06 10.76
N ASN A 77 7.92 -0.94 10.55
CA ASN A 77 8.72 -1.09 9.35
C ASN A 77 8.49 -2.48 8.77
N GLY A 78 8.30 -2.57 7.47
CA GLY A 78 8.09 -3.84 6.78
C GLY A 78 8.82 -3.91 5.45
N LEU A 79 9.14 -5.13 5.05
CA LEU A 79 9.59 -5.49 3.72
C LEU A 79 8.62 -6.53 3.17
N CYS A 80 8.05 -6.25 2.00
CA CYS A 80 7.11 -7.14 1.33
C CYS A 80 7.60 -7.54 -0.03
N GLN A 81 7.26 -8.76 -0.43
CA GLN A 81 7.36 -9.27 -1.78
C GLN A 81 5.96 -9.58 -2.29
N ALA A 82 5.64 -9.07 -3.46
CA ALA A 82 4.39 -9.37 -4.16
C ALA A 82 4.67 -10.07 -5.50
N ASN A 83 3.91 -11.10 -5.78
CA ASN A 83 3.85 -11.75 -7.08
C ASN A 83 2.54 -11.34 -7.75
N ASP A 84 2.61 -10.97 -9.03
CA ASP A 84 1.43 -10.68 -9.85
C ASP A 84 1.06 -11.95 -10.62
N GLU A 85 -0.04 -12.57 -10.23
CA GLU A 85 -0.54 -13.79 -10.86
C GLU A 85 -1.27 -13.52 -12.18
N SER A 86 -1.58 -12.25 -12.45
CA SER A 86 -2.24 -11.82 -13.70
C SER A 86 -1.24 -11.52 -14.82
N LYS A 87 0.05 -11.44 -14.51
CA LYS A 87 1.14 -11.08 -15.45
C LYS A 87 2.33 -11.98 -15.23
N ASP A 88 2.79 -12.63 -16.27
CA ASP A 88 3.96 -13.50 -16.22
C ASP A 88 5.20 -12.72 -15.74
N GLU A 89 5.93 -13.33 -14.79
CA GLU A 89 7.19 -12.83 -14.21
C GLU A 89 7.14 -11.43 -13.59
N ALA A 90 5.96 -10.86 -13.38
CA ALA A 90 5.82 -9.55 -12.76
C ALA A 90 5.83 -9.68 -11.23
N LYS A 91 6.80 -9.03 -10.60
CA LYS A 91 6.97 -8.98 -9.14
C LYS A 91 7.38 -7.59 -8.70
N PHE A 92 7.04 -7.27 -7.47
CA PHE A 92 7.56 -6.06 -6.84
C PHE A 92 7.87 -6.29 -5.36
N TRP A 93 8.89 -5.58 -4.87
CA TRP A 93 9.26 -5.52 -3.47
C TRP A 93 9.05 -4.10 -2.98
N ILE A 94 8.42 -4.00 -1.84
CA ILE A 94 8.08 -2.71 -1.24
C ILE A 94 8.53 -2.65 0.21
N THR A 95 8.90 -1.46 0.66
CA THR A 95 9.03 -1.16 2.08
C THR A 95 7.75 -0.51 2.58
N LEU A 96 7.33 -0.89 3.77
CA LEU A 96 6.25 -0.26 4.53
C LEU A 96 6.85 0.54 5.68
N LYS A 97 6.42 1.78 5.86
CA LYS A 97 6.80 2.59 7.03
C LYS A 97 5.58 3.31 7.58
N ARG A 98 5.40 3.26 8.88
CA ARG A 98 4.34 3.97 9.60
C ARG A 98 4.84 4.40 10.97
N ASN A 99 4.64 5.68 11.28
CA ASN A 99 5.01 6.31 12.55
C ASN A 99 3.77 6.77 13.32
N SER A 100 2.61 6.12 13.13
CA SER A 100 1.38 6.50 13.80
C SER A 100 1.02 5.50 14.88
N LEU A 101 0.48 6.02 15.98
CA LEU A 101 0.21 5.31 17.22
C LEU A 101 -1.23 4.79 17.32
N GLU A 102 -2.02 4.91 16.25
CA GLU A 102 -3.44 4.60 16.27
C GLU A 102 -3.73 3.30 15.52
N THR A 103 -4.83 2.64 15.88
CA THR A 103 -5.33 1.41 15.25
C THR A 103 -5.67 1.57 13.77
N THR A 104 -5.91 2.80 13.34
CA THR A 104 -6.02 3.17 11.93
C THR A 104 -4.89 4.13 11.62
N GLY A 105 -3.98 3.74 10.75
CA GLY A 105 -2.81 4.55 10.46
C GLY A 105 -2.59 4.76 8.98
N VAL A 106 -2.05 5.92 8.66
CA VAL A 106 -1.53 6.23 7.33
C VAL A 106 -0.03 5.99 7.35
N GLY A 107 0.47 5.27 6.38
CA GLY A 107 1.89 5.01 6.20
C GLY A 107 2.34 5.31 4.78
N LYS A 108 3.59 4.95 4.51
CA LYS A 108 4.24 5.11 3.21
C LYS A 108 4.74 3.77 2.69
N ILE A 109 4.42 3.46 1.46
CA ILE A 109 4.99 2.36 0.68
C ILE A 109 6.02 2.93 -0.28
N THR A 110 7.15 2.23 -0.46
CA THR A 110 8.14 2.58 -1.49
C THR A 110 8.52 1.32 -2.26
N TYR A 111 8.45 1.37 -3.59
CA TYR A 111 8.85 0.30 -4.49
C TYR A 111 10.38 0.27 -4.62
N ILE A 112 11.04 -0.75 -4.05
CA ILE A 112 12.50 -0.81 -3.94
C ILE A 112 13.16 -1.76 -4.93
N ALA A 113 12.42 -2.76 -5.41
CA ALA A 113 12.84 -3.67 -6.46
C ALA A 113 11.61 -4.12 -7.25
N VAL A 114 11.77 -4.37 -8.54
CA VAL A 114 10.65 -4.61 -9.44
C VAL A 114 11.07 -5.46 -10.64
N THR A 115 10.13 -6.24 -11.19
CA THR A 115 10.28 -6.95 -12.46
C THR A 115 9.08 -6.69 -13.37
N GLY A 116 9.14 -7.16 -14.61
CA GLY A 116 8.03 -7.07 -15.55
C GLY A 116 7.54 -5.63 -15.77
N ILE A 117 6.23 -5.46 -15.73
CA ILE A 117 5.56 -4.17 -15.96
C ILE A 117 5.87 -3.12 -14.89
N TYR A 118 6.32 -3.53 -13.70
CA TYR A 118 6.59 -2.61 -12.58
C TYR A 118 7.92 -1.87 -12.71
N LYS A 119 8.79 -2.20 -13.71
CA LYS A 119 10.13 -1.60 -13.86
C LYS A 119 10.14 -0.09 -13.89
N LYS A 120 9.07 0.54 -14.40
CA LYS A 120 8.97 2.01 -14.49
C LYS A 120 8.60 2.70 -13.18
N VAL A 121 8.20 1.96 -12.14
CA VAL A 121 7.76 2.53 -10.85
C VAL A 121 8.76 2.32 -9.72
N ILE A 122 9.95 1.79 -10.02
CA ILE A 122 11.02 1.67 -9.03
C ILE A 122 11.35 3.02 -8.38
N GLY A 123 11.52 3.04 -7.07
CA GLY A 123 11.77 4.24 -6.28
C GLY A 123 10.54 5.10 -6.00
N MET A 124 9.42 4.85 -6.66
CA MET A 124 8.18 5.60 -6.39
C MET A 124 7.58 5.22 -5.04
N SER A 125 6.91 6.19 -4.44
CA SER A 125 6.27 6.02 -3.14
C SER A 125 4.81 6.39 -3.19
N CYS A 126 4.00 5.67 -2.40
CA CYS A 126 2.56 5.89 -2.30
C CYS A 126 2.14 5.90 -0.82
N PRO A 127 1.18 6.73 -0.43
CA PRO A 127 0.53 6.58 0.86
C PRO A 127 -0.30 5.30 0.92
N TYR A 128 -0.42 4.72 2.11
CA TYR A 128 -1.38 3.65 2.39
C TYR A 128 -2.11 3.93 3.69
N ALA A 129 -3.31 3.37 3.81
CA ALA A 129 -4.10 3.37 5.02
C ALA A 129 -4.44 1.93 5.43
N VAL A 130 -4.46 1.68 6.74
CA VAL A 130 -4.84 0.39 7.32
C VAL A 130 -6.17 0.56 8.03
N THR A 131 -7.11 -0.36 7.80
CA THR A 131 -8.35 -0.48 8.55
C THR A 131 -8.43 -1.88 9.13
N TYR A 132 -8.64 -1.99 10.44
CA TYR A 132 -8.85 -3.28 11.11
C TYR A 132 -10.35 -3.59 11.19
N VAL A 133 -10.72 -4.80 10.75
CA VAL A 133 -12.08 -5.33 10.87
C VAL A 133 -12.07 -6.38 11.98
N GLN A 134 -12.92 -6.19 12.99
CA GLN A 134 -13.02 -7.10 14.16
C GLN A 134 -11.68 -7.39 14.85
N LYS A 135 -10.72 -6.46 14.79
CA LYS A 135 -9.36 -6.58 15.36
C LYS A 135 -8.50 -7.75 14.81
N THR A 136 -9.03 -8.54 13.90
CA THR A 136 -8.39 -9.76 13.40
C THR A 136 -7.98 -9.63 11.92
N TYR A 137 -8.76 -8.90 11.15
CA TYR A 137 -8.54 -8.74 9.73
C TYR A 137 -8.11 -7.32 9.42
N ALA A 138 -7.06 -7.16 8.66
CA ALA A 138 -6.66 -5.86 8.15
C ALA A 138 -7.06 -5.73 6.67
N ILE A 139 -7.42 -4.52 6.29
CA ILE A 139 -7.54 -4.10 4.90
C ILE A 139 -6.55 -2.96 4.72
N ILE A 140 -5.59 -3.15 3.83
CA ILE A 140 -4.61 -2.13 3.50
C ILE A 140 -4.94 -1.59 2.12
N LYS A 141 -5.15 -0.28 2.04
CA LYS A 141 -5.42 0.41 0.77
C LYS A 141 -4.29 1.36 0.46
N GLN A 142 -3.63 1.12 -0.65
CA GLN A 142 -2.61 1.97 -1.22
C GLN A 142 -3.22 2.85 -2.30
N LYS A 143 -2.83 4.13 -2.32
CA LYS A 143 -3.27 5.10 -3.33
C LYS A 143 -2.05 5.80 -3.90
N CYS A 144 -1.80 5.63 -5.19
CA CYS A 144 -0.68 6.26 -5.87
C CYS A 144 -1.16 7.33 -6.85
N SER A 145 -0.22 8.18 -7.26
CA SER A 145 -0.50 9.26 -8.19
C SER A 145 -0.91 8.77 -9.59
N VAL A 146 -1.50 9.67 -10.36
CA VAL A 146 -1.79 9.46 -11.79
C VAL A 146 -0.51 9.14 -12.57
N GLU A 147 0.61 9.76 -12.21
CA GLU A 147 1.91 9.45 -12.81
C GLU A 147 2.29 7.98 -12.63
N PHE A 148 2.08 7.44 -11.42
CA PHE A 148 2.31 6.02 -11.13
C PHE A 148 1.42 5.13 -12.00
N PHE A 149 0.13 5.44 -12.08
CA PHE A 149 -0.83 4.72 -12.92
C PHE A 149 -0.40 4.70 -14.39
N ASN A 150 0.02 5.85 -14.92
CA ASN A 150 0.46 5.98 -16.31
C ASN A 150 1.76 5.21 -16.61
N LYS A 151 2.66 5.10 -15.64
CA LYS A 151 3.90 4.32 -15.81
C LYS A 151 3.68 2.81 -15.87
N LEU A 152 2.56 2.32 -15.36
CA LEU A 152 2.19 0.91 -15.45
C LEU A 152 1.49 0.53 -16.78
N ASN A 153 1.30 1.49 -17.68
CA ASN A 153 0.73 1.26 -19.02
C ASN A 153 1.81 0.96 -20.05
#